data_56d374d505ded87cdeeb1c7466565ebc
#
_entry.id   56d374d505ded87cdeeb1c7466565ebc
#
_cell.length_a   1.000
_cell.length_b   1.000
_cell.length_c   1.000
_cell.angle_alpha   90.00
_cell.angle_beta   90.00
_cell.angle_gamma   90.00
#
_symmetry.space_group_name_H-M   'P 1'
#
loop_
_entity.id
_entity.type
_entity.pdbx_description
1 polymer ?
#
loop_
_entity_poly.entity_id
_entity_poly.type
_entity_poly.pdbx_seq_one_letter_code
_entity_poly.pdbx_strand_id
1 'polypeptide(L)'
;MDDDAVFEPMTNHEDRPANILSSTQKTLALLETLASLDRPYGVSELARVVGSSRGTVHKQLATLVASGWVEQDGQGRYGLSLLAVRVGNTALQHAGLGQKIQNVLEGLVAVTGETATIAAVHRDSGLIIQRAESDQVLNADIRVGTRIPLKVGASNHVLLAFAVTEEQRHDLRRRGIELPSEEYLAGIAESGVAFTRREFVDGIDAVSIPLQHQLDFKTTALTLAGPSGRIDPVSAERALRAARERILDLAAGRVQKLRDASGD
;
A
#
# COMPACT_ATOMS: atom_id res chain seq x y z
N MET A 1 2.53 -2.12 27.29
CA MET A 1 3.39 -0.99 26.92
C MET A 1 2.78 -0.46 25.68
N ASP A 2 2.12 0.69 25.86
CA ASP A 2 1.11 1.24 24.95
C ASP A 2 1.74 1.71 23.64
N ASP A 3 1.35 1.09 22.55
CA ASP A 3 1.70 1.55 21.18
C ASP A 3 0.39 1.92 20.46
N ASP A 4 -0.30 2.91 21.03
CA ASP A 4 -1.40 3.62 20.38
C ASP A 4 -0.82 4.67 19.44
N ALA A 5 -0.47 4.27 18.22
CA ALA A 5 -0.19 5.20 17.13
C ALA A 5 -1.48 5.98 16.80
N VAL A 6 -1.66 7.09 17.52
CA VAL A 6 -2.74 8.05 17.31
C VAL A 6 -2.61 8.64 15.91
N PHE A 7 -3.58 8.33 15.05
CA PHE A 7 -3.75 8.91 13.73
C PHE A 7 -4.12 10.40 13.88
N GLU A 8 -3.15 11.32 13.72
CA GLU A 8 -3.45 12.74 13.56
C GLU A 8 -3.88 13.04 12.11
N PRO A 9 -5.08 13.56 11.89
CA PRO A 9 -5.48 14.03 10.57
C PRO A 9 -4.72 15.33 10.27
N MET A 10 -3.75 15.26 9.34
CA MET A 10 -3.00 16.42 8.86
C MET A 10 -3.95 17.43 8.21
N THR A 11 -4.31 18.47 8.93
CA THR A 11 -5.02 19.65 8.41
C THR A 11 -4.05 20.82 8.25
N ASN A 12 -3.44 20.93 7.06
CA ASN A 12 -2.91 22.23 6.63
C ASN A 12 -3.97 22.94 5.78
N HIS A 13 -4.39 24.13 6.20
CA HIS A 13 -5.53 24.87 5.69
C HIS A 13 -5.25 25.71 4.42
N GLU A 14 -4.04 25.72 3.85
CA GLU A 14 -3.63 26.76 2.89
C GLU A 14 -3.66 26.37 1.40
N ASP A 15 -3.87 25.07 1.04
CA ASP A 15 -3.93 24.65 -0.38
C ASP A 15 -5.15 23.76 -0.68
N ARG A 16 -6.34 24.09 -0.16
CA ARG A 16 -7.56 23.38 -0.55
C ARG A 16 -8.12 23.97 -1.84
N PRO A 17 -8.25 23.18 -2.93
CA PRO A 17 -9.02 23.61 -4.10
C PRO A 17 -10.44 23.98 -3.63
N ALA A 18 -10.97 25.10 -4.12
CA ALA A 18 -12.18 25.77 -3.63
C ALA A 18 -13.49 24.95 -3.66
N ASN A 19 -13.47 23.69 -4.11
CA ASN A 19 -14.65 22.84 -4.30
C ASN A 19 -14.61 21.47 -3.59
N ILE A 20 -13.83 21.31 -2.52
CA ILE A 20 -13.81 20.04 -1.79
C ILE A 20 -14.87 20.00 -0.70
N LEU A 21 -15.78 19.01 -0.78
CA LEU A 21 -16.78 18.77 0.25
C LEU A 21 -16.13 18.09 1.49
N SER A 22 -15.91 18.86 2.54
CA SER A 22 -15.26 18.38 3.76
C SER A 22 -16.01 17.20 4.44
N SER A 23 -17.36 17.16 4.32
CA SER A 23 -18.16 16.05 4.80
C SER A 23 -17.85 14.74 4.06
N THR A 24 -17.70 14.81 2.74
CA THR A 24 -17.34 13.66 1.90
C THR A 24 -15.93 13.15 2.24
N GLN A 25 -14.95 14.07 2.39
CA GLN A 25 -13.60 13.69 2.81
C GLN A 25 -13.59 12.95 4.15
N LYS A 26 -14.33 13.46 5.15
CA LYS A 26 -14.43 12.81 6.47
C LYS A 26 -15.11 11.45 6.39
N THR A 27 -16.11 11.28 5.54
CA THR A 27 -16.79 10.00 5.34
C THR A 27 -15.86 8.98 4.66
N LEU A 28 -15.08 9.40 3.66
CA LEU A 28 -14.07 8.55 3.02
C LEU A 28 -12.93 8.20 3.99
N ALA A 29 -12.48 9.15 4.82
CA ALA A 29 -11.47 8.87 5.85
C ALA A 29 -11.97 7.84 6.88
N LEU A 30 -13.25 7.89 7.27
CA LEU A 30 -13.87 6.86 8.14
C LEU A 30 -13.88 5.49 7.44
N LEU A 31 -14.19 5.44 6.14
CA LEU A 31 -14.14 4.20 5.36
C LEU A 31 -12.71 3.62 5.29
N GLU A 32 -11.70 4.47 5.07
CA GLU A 32 -10.29 4.08 5.11
C GLU A 32 -9.88 3.57 6.52
N THR A 33 -10.38 4.23 7.58
CA THR A 33 -10.15 3.76 8.96
C THR A 33 -10.74 2.37 9.17
N LEU A 34 -11.98 2.12 8.75
CA LEU A 34 -12.60 0.79 8.84
C LEU A 34 -11.78 -0.28 8.11
N ALA A 35 -11.15 0.07 6.99
CA ALA A 35 -10.28 -0.84 6.25
C ALA A 35 -8.97 -1.21 6.98
N SER A 36 -8.52 -0.40 7.93
CA SER A 36 -7.30 -0.63 8.71
C SER A 36 -7.54 -1.41 10.02
N LEU A 37 -8.80 -1.61 10.40
CA LEU A 37 -9.15 -2.29 11.65
C LEU A 37 -9.21 -3.81 11.47
N ASP A 38 -8.86 -4.52 12.53
CA ASP A 38 -8.80 -5.99 12.58
C ASP A 38 -10.16 -6.69 12.75
N ARG A 39 -11.17 -5.94 13.19
CA ARG A 39 -12.54 -6.44 13.47
C ARG A 39 -13.58 -5.34 13.30
N PRO A 40 -14.89 -5.66 13.30
CA PRO A 40 -15.94 -4.65 13.37
C PRO A 40 -15.92 -3.90 14.70
N TYR A 41 -16.16 -2.59 14.68
CA TYR A 41 -16.10 -1.66 15.80
C TYR A 41 -17.45 -0.98 16.04
N GLY A 42 -17.76 -0.68 17.32
CA GLY A 42 -18.92 0.12 17.69
C GLY A 42 -18.71 1.61 17.41
N VAL A 43 -19.81 2.36 17.27
CA VAL A 43 -19.76 3.82 16.96
C VAL A 43 -18.91 4.63 17.94
N SER A 44 -18.89 4.27 19.23
CA SER A 44 -18.11 4.98 20.25
C SER A 44 -16.60 4.71 20.14
N GLU A 45 -16.23 3.49 19.78
CA GLU A 45 -14.83 3.12 19.51
C GLU A 45 -14.33 3.86 18.26
N LEU A 46 -15.11 3.82 17.17
CA LEU A 46 -14.77 4.53 15.92
C LEU A 46 -14.65 6.04 16.15
N ALA A 47 -15.56 6.64 16.94
CA ALA A 47 -15.49 8.07 17.27
C ALA A 47 -14.16 8.45 17.97
N ARG A 48 -13.66 7.58 18.85
CA ARG A 48 -12.36 7.76 19.52
C ARG A 48 -11.21 7.63 18.52
N VAL A 49 -11.23 6.59 17.68
CA VAL A 49 -10.17 6.36 16.68
C VAL A 49 -10.05 7.51 15.67
N VAL A 50 -11.18 8.04 15.18
CA VAL A 50 -11.15 9.14 14.19
C VAL A 50 -11.13 10.54 14.82
N GLY A 51 -11.09 10.66 16.15
CA GLY A 51 -11.06 11.95 16.84
C GLY A 51 -12.30 12.83 16.58
N SER A 52 -13.50 12.23 16.44
CA SER A 52 -14.72 12.95 16.09
C SER A 52 -15.87 12.68 17.09
N SER A 53 -16.93 13.52 17.05
CA SER A 53 -18.08 13.28 17.91
C SER A 53 -18.84 12.01 17.51
N ARG A 54 -19.40 11.28 18.50
CA ARG A 54 -20.23 10.10 18.27
C ARG A 54 -21.39 10.38 17.29
N GLY A 55 -22.03 11.55 17.42
CA GLY A 55 -23.14 11.95 16.54
C GLY A 55 -22.71 12.15 15.09
N THR A 56 -21.53 12.73 14.88
CA THR A 56 -20.95 12.89 13.54
C THR A 56 -20.63 11.54 12.90
N VAL A 57 -19.92 10.67 13.64
CA VAL A 57 -19.55 9.33 13.15
C VAL A 57 -20.81 8.49 12.88
N HIS A 58 -21.82 8.55 13.73
CA HIS A 58 -23.09 7.85 13.50
C HIS A 58 -23.77 8.27 12.19
N LYS A 59 -23.81 9.59 11.88
CA LYS A 59 -24.37 10.08 10.60
C LYS A 59 -23.58 9.60 9.40
N GLN A 60 -22.24 9.60 9.49
CA GLN A 60 -21.37 9.10 8.42
C GLN A 60 -21.56 7.59 8.21
N LEU A 61 -21.61 6.79 9.29
CA LEU A 61 -21.88 5.35 9.23
C LEU A 61 -23.25 5.06 8.62
N ALA A 62 -24.30 5.80 9.01
CA ALA A 62 -25.62 5.66 8.40
C ALA A 62 -25.61 5.89 6.89
N THR A 63 -24.84 6.88 6.43
CA THR A 63 -24.64 7.14 4.99
C THR A 63 -23.91 5.98 4.32
N LEU A 64 -22.82 5.46 4.93
CA LEU A 64 -22.04 4.35 4.37
C LEU A 64 -22.86 3.04 4.34
N VAL A 65 -23.70 2.79 5.35
CA VAL A 65 -24.62 1.65 5.37
C VAL A 65 -25.68 1.79 4.28
N ALA A 66 -26.33 2.96 4.18
CA ALA A 66 -27.33 3.22 3.15
C ALA A 66 -26.76 3.11 1.72
N SER A 67 -25.46 3.42 1.55
CA SER A 67 -24.76 3.30 0.27
C SER A 67 -24.15 1.89 0.04
N GLY A 68 -24.31 0.97 0.97
CA GLY A 68 -23.84 -0.42 0.87
C GLY A 68 -22.34 -0.63 1.08
N TRP A 69 -21.59 0.40 1.52
CA TRP A 69 -20.14 0.28 1.77
C TRP A 69 -19.78 -0.35 3.11
N VAL A 70 -20.67 -0.23 4.07
CA VAL A 70 -20.52 -0.68 5.45
C VAL A 70 -21.73 -1.51 5.84
N GLU A 71 -21.50 -2.55 6.63
CA GLU A 71 -22.57 -3.37 7.23
C GLU A 71 -22.51 -3.21 8.75
N GLN A 72 -23.69 -3.32 9.38
CA GLN A 72 -23.81 -3.36 10.84
C GLN A 72 -24.19 -4.76 11.27
N ASP A 73 -23.44 -5.36 12.19
CA ASP A 73 -23.73 -6.68 12.74
C ASP A 73 -24.85 -6.62 13.79
N GLY A 74 -25.32 -7.80 14.23
CA GLY A 74 -26.35 -7.93 15.25
C GLY A 74 -25.98 -7.39 16.65
N GLN A 75 -24.72 -6.97 16.84
CA GLN A 75 -24.22 -6.35 18.08
C GLN A 75 -24.04 -4.84 17.95
N GLY A 76 -24.45 -4.26 16.81
CA GLY A 76 -24.33 -2.82 16.56
C GLY A 76 -22.93 -2.37 16.16
N ARG A 77 -22.04 -3.28 15.75
CA ARG A 77 -20.68 -2.98 15.26
C ARG A 77 -20.67 -2.84 13.76
N TYR A 78 -19.74 -2.03 13.23
CA TYR A 78 -19.64 -1.68 11.82
C TYR A 78 -18.38 -2.26 11.22
N GLY A 79 -18.49 -2.82 10.01
CA GLY A 79 -17.40 -3.38 9.21
C GLY A 79 -17.61 -3.09 7.72
N LEU A 80 -16.55 -3.25 6.92
CA LEU A 80 -16.67 -3.12 5.47
C LEU A 80 -17.58 -4.19 4.89
N SER A 81 -18.43 -3.82 3.92
CA SER A 81 -19.19 -4.76 3.12
C SER A 81 -18.34 -5.38 1.99
N LEU A 82 -18.84 -6.46 1.38
CA LEU A 82 -18.21 -7.08 0.21
C LEU A 82 -18.20 -6.18 -1.05
N LEU A 83 -18.91 -5.06 -1.06
CA LEU A 83 -18.82 -4.06 -2.13
C LEU A 83 -17.38 -3.51 -2.26
N ALA A 84 -16.67 -3.34 -1.14
CA ALA A 84 -15.29 -2.87 -1.12
C ALA A 84 -14.35 -3.83 -1.90
N VAL A 85 -14.57 -5.15 -1.79
CA VAL A 85 -13.80 -6.17 -2.54
C VAL A 85 -13.97 -5.99 -4.05
N ARG A 86 -15.20 -5.74 -4.53
CA ARG A 86 -15.46 -5.51 -5.95
C ARG A 86 -14.69 -4.30 -6.48
N VAL A 87 -14.73 -3.19 -5.74
CA VAL A 87 -14.05 -1.95 -6.14
C VAL A 87 -12.54 -2.12 -6.11
N GLY A 88 -11.99 -2.74 -5.05
CA GLY A 88 -10.57 -3.04 -4.93
C GLY A 88 -10.07 -3.97 -6.05
N ASN A 89 -10.78 -5.04 -6.34
CA ASN A 89 -10.44 -5.95 -7.43
C ASN A 89 -10.45 -5.26 -8.80
N THR A 90 -11.43 -4.38 -9.06
CA THR A 90 -11.46 -3.59 -10.31
C THR A 90 -10.25 -2.65 -10.38
N ALA A 91 -9.91 -1.99 -9.30
CA ALA A 91 -8.73 -1.13 -9.23
C ALA A 91 -7.43 -1.91 -9.50
N LEU A 92 -7.27 -3.09 -8.88
CA LEU A 92 -6.13 -3.98 -9.16
C LEU A 92 -6.10 -4.45 -10.61
N GLN A 93 -7.24 -4.79 -11.19
CA GLN A 93 -7.32 -5.18 -12.59
C GLN A 93 -6.92 -4.05 -13.53
N HIS A 94 -7.41 -2.82 -13.30
CA HIS A 94 -7.02 -1.64 -14.08
C HIS A 94 -5.53 -1.34 -13.94
N ALA A 95 -4.98 -1.50 -12.73
CA ALA A 95 -3.54 -1.37 -12.49
C ALA A 95 -2.69 -2.53 -13.06
N GLY A 96 -3.28 -3.50 -13.75
CA GLY A 96 -2.55 -4.67 -14.23
C GLY A 96 -2.12 -5.66 -13.13
N LEU A 97 -2.57 -5.46 -11.89
CA LEU A 97 -2.19 -6.20 -10.68
C LEU A 97 -3.25 -7.23 -10.25
N GLY A 98 -4.01 -7.83 -11.19
CA GLY A 98 -5.05 -8.81 -10.89
C GLY A 98 -4.50 -10.18 -10.47
N GLN A 99 -5.39 -11.19 -10.41
CA GLN A 99 -5.12 -12.55 -9.90
C GLN A 99 -3.85 -13.21 -10.44
N LYS A 100 -3.49 -12.96 -11.71
CA LYS A 100 -2.27 -13.53 -12.31
C LYS A 100 -0.98 -13.04 -11.60
N ILE A 101 -0.99 -11.81 -11.13
CA ILE A 101 0.14 -11.25 -10.39
C ILE A 101 0.18 -11.84 -8.98
N GLN A 102 -0.97 -12.07 -8.37
CA GLN A 102 -1.05 -12.77 -7.08
C GLN A 102 -0.38 -14.15 -7.16
N ASN A 103 -0.65 -14.91 -8.22
CA ASN A 103 0.00 -16.22 -8.42
C ASN A 103 1.52 -16.12 -8.60
N VAL A 104 2.04 -15.02 -9.18
CA VAL A 104 3.50 -14.78 -9.26
C VAL A 104 4.09 -14.48 -7.89
N LEU A 105 3.38 -13.69 -7.05
CA LEU A 105 3.82 -13.44 -5.67
C LEU A 105 3.83 -14.72 -4.84
N GLU A 106 2.80 -15.57 -4.95
CA GLU A 106 2.75 -16.87 -4.29
C GLU A 106 3.90 -17.79 -4.73
N GLY A 107 4.20 -17.80 -6.04
CA GLY A 107 5.37 -18.50 -6.56
C GLY A 107 6.70 -17.95 -6.03
N LEU A 108 6.81 -16.64 -5.83
CA LEU A 108 7.98 -16.01 -5.24
C LEU A 108 8.14 -16.40 -3.77
N VAL A 109 7.05 -16.43 -3.00
CA VAL A 109 7.03 -16.94 -1.60
C VAL A 109 7.44 -18.41 -1.54
N ALA A 110 6.90 -19.25 -2.41
CA ALA A 110 7.22 -20.69 -2.43
C ALA A 110 8.72 -20.96 -2.69
N VAL A 111 9.39 -20.10 -3.47
CA VAL A 111 10.84 -20.24 -3.75
C VAL A 111 11.71 -19.66 -2.64
N THR A 112 11.30 -18.55 -2.03
CA THR A 112 12.14 -17.80 -1.08
C THR A 112 11.81 -18.10 0.38
N GLY A 113 10.61 -18.57 0.68
CA GLY A 113 10.09 -18.71 2.04
C GLY A 113 9.76 -17.38 2.71
N GLU A 114 9.86 -16.22 2.01
CA GLU A 114 9.67 -14.90 2.57
C GLU A 114 8.39 -14.23 2.07
N THR A 115 7.82 -13.33 2.87
CA THR A 115 6.62 -12.57 2.50
C THR A 115 6.91 -11.65 1.31
N ALA A 116 6.11 -11.75 0.25
CA ALA A 116 6.20 -10.90 -0.94
C ALA A 116 5.09 -9.86 -0.94
N THR A 117 5.43 -8.59 -1.25
CA THR A 117 4.47 -7.48 -1.28
C THR A 117 4.65 -6.60 -2.51
N ILE A 118 3.56 -5.95 -2.92
CA ILE A 118 3.59 -4.81 -3.85
C ILE A 118 3.11 -3.58 -3.10
N ALA A 119 3.88 -2.50 -3.21
CA ALA A 119 3.56 -1.19 -2.63
C ALA A 119 3.46 -0.11 -3.70
N ALA A 120 2.60 0.87 -3.48
CA ALA A 120 2.46 2.08 -4.30
C ALA A 120 2.53 3.34 -3.44
N VAL A 121 2.90 4.47 -4.04
CA VAL A 121 2.85 5.76 -3.36
C VAL A 121 1.40 6.17 -3.12
N HIS A 122 1.08 6.48 -1.87
CA HIS A 122 -0.20 7.05 -1.48
C HIS A 122 0.02 8.26 -0.57
N ARG A 123 -0.18 9.48 -1.10
CA ARG A 123 0.07 10.74 -0.39
C ARG A 123 1.54 10.84 0.10
N ASP A 124 1.77 10.73 1.40
CA ASP A 124 3.05 10.84 2.11
C ASP A 124 3.58 9.51 2.64
N SER A 125 3.05 8.40 2.15
CA SER A 125 3.40 7.05 2.59
C SER A 125 3.47 6.07 1.42
N GLY A 126 4.17 4.97 1.61
CA GLY A 126 3.98 3.76 0.80
C GLY A 126 2.78 2.98 1.33
N LEU A 127 1.90 2.57 0.45
CA LEU A 127 0.73 1.74 0.76
C LEU A 127 0.95 0.33 0.21
N ILE A 128 0.86 -0.68 1.06
CA ILE A 128 0.85 -2.08 0.62
C ILE A 128 -0.48 -2.38 -0.05
N ILE A 129 -0.45 -2.72 -1.33
CA ILE A 129 -1.66 -2.96 -2.14
C ILE A 129 -1.87 -4.43 -2.50
N GLN A 130 -0.82 -5.25 -2.39
CA GLN A 130 -0.90 -6.69 -2.64
C GLN A 130 0.13 -7.44 -1.78
N ARG A 131 -0.18 -8.67 -1.39
CA ARG A 131 0.66 -9.51 -0.54
C ARG A 131 0.48 -10.99 -0.88
N ALA A 132 1.57 -11.74 -0.84
CA ALA A 132 1.58 -13.18 -0.63
C ALA A 132 2.34 -13.46 0.66
N GLU A 133 1.69 -14.13 1.60
CA GLU A 133 2.22 -14.40 2.93
C GLU A 133 3.12 -15.62 2.93
N SER A 134 4.19 -15.56 3.71
CA SER A 134 5.04 -16.71 4.01
C SER A 134 4.35 -17.68 4.97
N ASP A 135 4.40 -18.97 4.69
CA ASP A 135 3.90 -20.03 5.58
C ASP A 135 4.87 -20.34 6.75
N GLN A 136 5.99 -19.63 6.85
CA GLN A 136 6.97 -19.82 7.92
C GLN A 136 6.41 -19.31 9.25
N VAL A 137 6.75 -20.00 10.36
CA VAL A 137 6.35 -19.63 11.74
C VAL A 137 6.78 -18.20 12.09
N LEU A 138 7.99 -17.81 11.67
CA LEU A 138 8.48 -16.44 11.76
C LEU A 138 8.43 -15.81 10.36
N ASN A 139 7.58 -14.86 10.18
CA ASN A 139 7.41 -14.12 8.92
C ASN A 139 7.23 -12.62 9.18
N ALA A 140 7.27 -11.81 8.12
CA ALA A 140 6.94 -10.40 8.19
C ALA A 140 5.41 -10.23 8.10
N ASP A 141 4.74 -9.89 9.21
CA ASP A 141 3.30 -9.59 9.22
C ASP A 141 3.03 -8.17 8.69
N ILE A 142 3.27 -7.97 7.39
CA ILE A 142 2.99 -6.72 6.69
C ILE A 142 1.71 -6.90 5.88
N ARG A 143 0.61 -6.28 6.29
CA ARG A 143 -0.74 -6.51 5.73
C ARG A 143 -1.04 -5.57 4.56
N VAL A 144 -1.95 -6.00 3.66
CA VAL A 144 -2.54 -5.10 2.66
C VAL A 144 -3.25 -3.95 3.39
N GLY A 145 -3.03 -2.72 2.91
CA GLY A 145 -3.51 -1.50 3.58
C GLY A 145 -2.50 -0.89 4.56
N THR A 146 -1.43 -1.60 4.94
CA THR A 146 -0.36 -1.03 5.78
C THR A 146 0.24 0.20 5.10
N ARG A 147 0.33 1.30 5.84
CA ARG A 147 1.01 2.53 5.43
C ARG A 147 2.38 2.58 6.07
N ILE A 148 3.40 2.72 5.26
CA ILE A 148 4.79 2.80 5.68
C ILE A 148 5.26 4.25 5.46
N PRO A 149 5.76 4.97 6.49
CA PRO A 149 6.31 6.32 6.32
C PRO A 149 7.41 6.34 5.26
N LEU A 150 7.39 7.34 4.36
CA LEU A 150 8.31 7.39 3.20
C LEU A 150 9.80 7.36 3.55
N LYS A 151 10.16 7.75 4.77
CA LYS A 151 11.55 7.77 5.22
C LYS A 151 12.17 6.39 5.46
N VAL A 152 11.35 5.34 5.61
CA VAL A 152 11.81 4.00 6.01
C VAL A 152 11.29 2.92 5.07
N GLY A 153 12.07 1.84 4.98
CA GLY A 153 11.69 0.61 4.29
C GLY A 153 12.07 0.56 2.81
N ALA A 154 12.58 -0.58 2.38
CA ALA A 154 13.12 -0.80 1.03
C ALA A 154 12.10 -0.46 -0.08
N SER A 155 10.80 -0.80 0.12
CA SER A 155 9.74 -0.44 -0.82
C SER A 155 9.62 1.07 -1.03
N ASN A 156 9.66 1.85 0.04
CA ASN A 156 9.56 3.31 -0.05
C ASN A 156 10.78 3.94 -0.68
N HIS A 157 11.98 3.43 -0.40
CA HIS A 157 13.20 3.92 -1.01
C HIS A 157 13.16 3.70 -2.54
N VAL A 158 12.69 2.55 -3.00
CA VAL A 158 12.44 2.29 -4.43
C VAL A 158 11.36 3.22 -4.98
N LEU A 159 10.24 3.39 -4.27
CA LEU A 159 9.18 4.31 -4.72
C LEU A 159 9.66 5.76 -4.83
N LEU A 160 10.46 6.23 -3.88
CA LEU A 160 11.05 7.57 -3.92
C LEU A 160 12.03 7.74 -5.08
N ALA A 161 12.80 6.70 -5.41
CA ALA A 161 13.75 6.75 -6.51
C ALA A 161 13.10 6.68 -7.91
N PHE A 162 11.97 5.97 -8.05
CA PHE A 162 11.39 5.65 -9.37
C PHE A 162 9.98 6.20 -9.61
N ALA A 163 9.19 6.45 -8.56
CA ALA A 163 7.78 6.85 -8.66
C ALA A 163 7.50 8.29 -8.23
N VAL A 164 8.44 8.93 -7.54
CA VAL A 164 8.32 10.29 -6.99
C VAL A 164 9.37 11.17 -7.66
N THR A 165 8.91 12.24 -8.34
CA THR A 165 9.83 13.18 -9.00
C THR A 165 10.64 13.97 -7.98
N GLU A 166 11.77 14.56 -8.40
CA GLU A 166 12.59 15.41 -7.54
C GLU A 166 11.79 16.59 -6.99
N GLU A 167 10.95 17.22 -7.82
CA GLU A 167 10.07 18.31 -7.40
C GLU A 167 9.09 17.87 -6.30
N GLN A 168 8.48 16.69 -6.46
CA GLN A 168 7.58 16.11 -5.46
C GLN A 168 8.32 15.78 -4.16
N ARG A 169 9.56 15.24 -4.23
CA ARG A 169 10.38 15.00 -3.03
C ARG A 169 10.73 16.31 -2.34
N HIS A 170 11.05 17.36 -3.11
CA HIS A 170 11.30 18.67 -2.56
C HIS A 170 10.06 19.24 -1.84
N ASP A 171 8.87 19.09 -2.42
CA ASP A 171 7.60 19.48 -1.80
C ASP A 171 7.33 18.72 -0.49
N LEU A 172 7.53 17.40 -0.47
CA LEU A 172 7.40 16.57 0.73
C LEU A 172 8.33 17.07 1.85
N ARG A 173 9.60 17.40 1.53
CA ARG A 173 10.54 17.97 2.52
C ARG A 173 10.11 19.33 3.03
N ARG A 174 9.59 20.21 2.17
CA ARG A 174 9.05 21.52 2.61
C ARG A 174 7.87 21.36 3.58
N ARG A 175 7.10 20.30 3.45
CA ARG A 175 6.01 19.94 4.37
C ARG A 175 6.49 19.24 5.64
N GLY A 176 7.79 19.16 5.86
CA GLY A 176 8.39 18.56 7.06
C GLY A 176 8.49 17.03 7.03
N ILE A 177 8.27 16.40 5.87
CA ILE A 177 8.40 14.94 5.74
C ILE A 177 9.88 14.61 5.55
N GLU A 178 10.42 13.82 6.46
CA GLU A 178 11.78 13.33 6.38
C GLU A 178 11.89 12.28 5.25
N LEU A 179 12.89 12.45 4.40
CA LEU A 179 13.21 11.53 3.30
C LEU A 179 14.69 11.19 3.33
N PRO A 180 15.10 10.03 2.76
CA PRO A 180 16.50 9.73 2.50
C PRO A 180 17.18 10.81 1.65
N SER A 181 18.52 10.86 1.67
CA SER A 181 19.29 11.82 0.87
C SER A 181 19.11 11.58 -0.63
N GLU A 182 19.24 12.62 -1.45
CA GLU A 182 19.18 12.47 -2.92
C GLU A 182 20.31 11.57 -3.44
N GLU A 183 21.49 11.62 -2.85
CA GLU A 183 22.62 10.75 -3.19
C GLU A 183 22.27 9.27 -2.96
N TYR A 184 21.64 8.93 -1.83
CA TYR A 184 21.19 7.58 -1.54
C TYR A 184 20.13 7.11 -2.55
N LEU A 185 19.15 7.97 -2.87
CA LEU A 185 18.11 7.67 -3.85
C LEU A 185 18.66 7.51 -5.26
N ALA A 186 19.67 8.31 -5.64
CA ALA A 186 20.38 8.18 -6.92
C ALA A 186 21.10 6.83 -7.02
N GLY A 187 21.76 6.37 -5.96
CA GLY A 187 22.36 5.03 -5.91
C GLY A 187 21.35 3.90 -6.09
N ILE A 188 20.14 4.05 -5.54
CA ILE A 188 19.05 3.10 -5.79
C ILE A 188 18.55 3.18 -7.23
N ALA A 189 18.43 4.38 -7.79
CA ALA A 189 18.02 4.54 -9.19
C ALA A 189 19.03 3.89 -10.17
N GLU A 190 20.33 3.95 -9.85
CA GLU A 190 21.38 3.32 -10.64
C GLU A 190 21.39 1.78 -10.48
N SER A 191 21.34 1.27 -9.24
CA SER A 191 21.39 -0.19 -8.96
C SER A 191 20.06 -0.90 -9.29
N GLY A 192 18.95 -0.20 -9.20
CA GLY A 192 17.60 -0.75 -9.35
C GLY A 192 17.16 -1.61 -8.18
N VAL A 193 17.80 -1.51 -7.01
CA VAL A 193 17.46 -2.29 -5.82
C VAL A 193 17.70 -1.48 -4.54
N ALA A 194 16.86 -1.67 -3.55
CA ALA A 194 17.04 -1.18 -2.19
C ALA A 194 17.06 -2.36 -1.21
N PHE A 195 17.94 -2.31 -0.24
CA PHE A 195 18.00 -3.23 0.88
C PHE A 195 17.97 -2.45 2.19
N THR A 196 17.09 -2.84 3.11
CA THR A 196 16.99 -2.25 4.45
C THR A 196 17.02 -3.29 5.53
N ARG A 197 17.63 -2.93 6.66
CA ARG A 197 17.72 -3.77 7.85
C ARG A 197 16.99 -3.11 9.00
N ARG A 198 15.91 -3.74 9.49
CA ARG A 198 15.19 -3.33 10.72
C ARG A 198 14.72 -1.87 10.72
N GLU A 199 14.42 -1.30 9.54
CA GLU A 199 14.06 0.12 9.46
C GLU A 199 12.59 0.37 9.79
N PHE A 200 11.69 -0.46 9.31
CA PHE A 200 10.24 -0.29 9.51
C PHE A 200 9.72 -1.13 10.67
N VAL A 201 10.15 -2.38 10.76
CA VAL A 201 9.80 -3.29 11.84
C VAL A 201 11.08 -3.87 12.40
N ASP A 202 11.25 -3.80 13.72
CA ASP A 202 12.38 -4.45 14.41
C ASP A 202 12.45 -5.94 14.08
N GLY A 203 13.65 -6.41 13.75
CA GLY A 203 13.88 -7.80 13.40
C GLY A 203 13.44 -8.19 11.98
N ILE A 204 13.02 -7.27 11.12
CA ILE A 204 12.66 -7.52 9.73
C ILE A 204 13.63 -6.81 8.78
N ASP A 205 14.21 -7.58 7.84
CA ASP A 205 14.96 -7.06 6.71
C ASP A 205 14.08 -7.10 5.45
N ALA A 206 14.37 -6.21 4.48
CA ALA A 206 13.62 -6.17 3.23
C ALA A 206 14.50 -5.83 2.03
N VAL A 207 14.23 -6.49 0.90
CA VAL A 207 14.81 -6.18 -0.41
C VAL A 207 13.69 -5.79 -1.36
N SER A 208 13.87 -4.72 -2.11
CA SER A 208 12.86 -4.18 -3.01
C SER A 208 13.44 -3.76 -4.35
N ILE A 209 12.68 -3.96 -5.42
CA ILE A 209 12.98 -3.49 -6.77
C ILE A 209 11.80 -2.73 -7.37
N PRO A 210 12.01 -1.83 -8.35
CA PRO A 210 10.92 -1.18 -9.05
C PRO A 210 10.18 -2.18 -9.95
N LEU A 211 8.85 -2.09 -9.90
CA LEU A 211 7.96 -2.73 -10.85
C LEU A 211 7.30 -1.64 -11.69
N GLN A 212 7.85 -1.38 -12.87
CA GLN A 212 7.35 -0.41 -13.85
C GLN A 212 6.35 -1.10 -14.76
N HIS A 213 5.14 -0.59 -14.82
CA HIS A 213 4.11 -1.11 -15.71
C HIS A 213 4.13 -0.36 -17.04
N GLN A 214 4.02 -1.09 -18.16
CA GLN A 214 3.99 -0.51 -19.52
C GLN A 214 2.70 0.27 -19.84
N LEU A 215 1.69 0.21 -18.98
CA LEU A 215 0.43 0.90 -19.12
C LEU A 215 0.38 2.03 -18.09
N ASP A 216 0.54 3.28 -18.49
CA ASP A 216 0.29 4.58 -17.81
C ASP A 216 0.09 4.64 -16.27
N PHE A 217 0.31 3.53 -15.56
CA PHE A 217 0.19 3.43 -14.12
C PHE A 217 1.52 3.69 -13.43
N LYS A 218 1.43 4.38 -12.32
CA LYS A 218 2.56 4.76 -11.47
C LYS A 218 3.43 3.54 -11.14
N THR A 219 4.75 3.69 -11.20
CA THR A 219 5.72 2.71 -10.71
C THR A 219 5.33 2.21 -9.32
N THR A 220 5.36 0.90 -9.13
CA THR A 220 5.17 0.25 -7.84
C THR A 220 6.47 -0.41 -7.38
N ALA A 221 6.55 -0.82 -6.14
CA ALA A 221 7.70 -1.54 -5.58
C ALA A 221 7.32 -3.00 -5.32
N LEU A 222 8.11 -3.93 -5.82
CA LEU A 222 8.04 -5.37 -5.53
C LEU A 222 9.07 -5.70 -4.45
N THR A 223 8.65 -6.29 -3.34
CA THR A 223 9.46 -6.44 -2.14
C THR A 223 9.38 -7.84 -1.56
N LEU A 224 10.51 -8.36 -1.10
CA LEU A 224 10.60 -9.49 -0.16
C LEU A 224 10.94 -8.95 1.23
N ALA A 225 10.22 -9.42 2.25
CA ALA A 225 10.44 -9.05 3.64
C ALA A 225 10.40 -10.31 4.54
N GLY A 226 11.33 -10.39 5.46
CA GLY A 226 11.45 -11.52 6.39
C GLY A 226 12.36 -11.23 7.56
N PRO A 227 12.49 -12.17 8.51
CA PRO A 227 13.35 -12.04 9.69
C PRO A 227 14.78 -11.67 9.35
N SER A 228 15.35 -10.75 10.13
CA SER A 228 16.72 -10.27 9.94
C SER A 228 17.73 -11.42 9.98
N GLY A 229 18.64 -11.38 9.01
CA GLY A 229 19.68 -12.39 8.82
C GLY A 229 19.22 -13.63 8.06
N ARG A 230 17.94 -13.79 7.73
CA ARG A 230 17.44 -14.86 6.86
C ARG A 230 17.45 -14.48 5.39
N ILE A 231 17.23 -13.21 5.08
CA ILE A 231 17.26 -12.71 3.71
C ILE A 231 18.71 -12.51 3.27
N ASP A 232 19.16 -13.30 2.29
CA ASP A 232 20.36 -12.98 1.51
C ASP A 232 20.01 -11.99 0.40
N PRO A 233 20.55 -10.75 0.43
CA PRO A 233 20.16 -9.70 -0.51
C PRO A 233 20.35 -10.07 -1.98
N VAL A 234 21.41 -10.81 -2.31
CA VAL A 234 21.74 -11.19 -3.69
C VAL A 234 20.75 -12.21 -4.25
N SER A 235 20.43 -13.23 -3.45
CA SER A 235 19.44 -14.25 -3.83
C SER A 235 18.04 -13.67 -3.91
N ALA A 236 17.68 -12.80 -2.95
CA ALA A 236 16.38 -12.10 -2.94
C ALA A 236 16.22 -11.18 -4.15
N GLU A 237 17.24 -10.39 -4.50
CA GLU A 237 17.22 -9.57 -5.70
C GLU A 237 17.03 -10.40 -6.96
N ARG A 238 17.76 -11.52 -7.11
CA ARG A 238 17.63 -12.43 -8.26
C ARG A 238 16.20 -12.97 -8.39
N ALA A 239 15.60 -13.41 -7.26
CA ALA A 239 14.22 -13.92 -7.23
C ALA A 239 13.22 -12.83 -7.59
N LEU A 240 13.38 -11.60 -7.06
CA LEU A 240 12.55 -10.45 -7.38
C LEU A 240 12.63 -10.08 -8.86
N ARG A 241 13.84 -10.05 -9.46
CA ARG A 241 14.01 -9.75 -10.88
C ARG A 241 13.34 -10.81 -11.76
N ALA A 242 13.46 -12.09 -11.43
CA ALA A 242 12.77 -13.16 -12.14
C ALA A 242 11.24 -13.05 -12.03
N ALA A 243 10.72 -12.71 -10.85
CA ALA A 243 9.29 -12.47 -10.66
C ALA A 243 8.82 -11.24 -11.46
N ARG A 244 9.61 -10.16 -11.47
CA ARG A 244 9.32 -8.95 -12.27
C ARG A 244 9.17 -9.27 -13.75
N GLU A 245 10.09 -10.03 -14.35
CA GLU A 245 10.01 -10.42 -15.77
C GLU A 245 8.70 -11.18 -16.05
N ARG A 246 8.33 -12.14 -15.20
CA ARG A 246 7.07 -12.87 -15.33
C ARG A 246 5.84 -11.96 -15.24
N ILE A 247 5.87 -10.95 -14.37
CA ILE A 247 4.79 -9.95 -14.24
C ILE A 247 4.69 -9.11 -15.52
N LEU A 248 5.84 -8.64 -16.05
CA LEU A 248 5.88 -7.84 -17.28
C LEU A 248 5.38 -8.64 -18.50
N ASP A 249 5.74 -9.92 -18.63
CA ASP A 249 5.25 -10.80 -19.68
C ASP A 249 3.73 -10.98 -19.63
N LEU A 250 3.17 -11.16 -18.43
CA LEU A 250 1.73 -11.26 -18.22
C LEU A 250 1.00 -9.95 -18.56
N ALA A 251 1.62 -8.81 -18.27
CA ALA A 251 1.09 -7.49 -18.63
C ALA A 251 1.14 -7.27 -20.15
N ALA A 252 2.25 -7.59 -20.81
CA ALA A 252 2.40 -7.47 -22.26
C ALA A 252 1.39 -8.34 -23.03
N GLY A 253 1.20 -9.59 -22.62
CA GLY A 253 0.19 -10.48 -23.22
C GLY A 253 -1.25 -9.99 -23.04
N ARG A 254 -1.54 -9.17 -22.03
CA ARG A 254 -2.85 -8.51 -21.84
C ARG A 254 -3.03 -7.34 -22.80
N VAL A 255 -1.99 -6.54 -23.00
CA VAL A 255 -2.00 -5.40 -23.96
C VAL A 255 -2.28 -5.90 -25.37
N GLN A 256 -1.62 -6.96 -25.79
CA GLN A 256 -1.83 -7.56 -27.13
C GLN A 256 -3.27 -8.02 -27.31
N LYS A 257 -3.84 -8.74 -26.32
CA LYS A 257 -5.25 -9.19 -26.38
C LYS A 257 -6.26 -8.05 -26.42
N LEU A 258 -5.97 -6.91 -25.78
CA LEU A 258 -6.83 -5.73 -25.81
C LEU A 258 -6.76 -5.04 -27.19
N ARG A 259 -5.59 -4.93 -27.81
CA ARG A 259 -5.41 -4.45 -29.18
C ARG A 259 -6.14 -5.31 -30.20
N ASP A 260 -5.95 -6.62 -30.11
CA ASP A 260 -6.61 -7.59 -30.99
C ASP A 260 -8.15 -7.55 -30.87
N ALA A 261 -8.67 -7.18 -29.68
CA ALA A 261 -10.12 -7.05 -29.42
C ALA A 261 -10.68 -5.68 -29.85
N SER A 262 -9.85 -4.63 -29.96
CA SER A 262 -10.27 -3.28 -30.41
C SER A 262 -10.18 -3.08 -31.93
N GLY A 263 -9.60 -4.02 -32.67
CA GLY A 263 -9.60 -4.00 -34.15
C GLY A 263 -8.61 -3.00 -34.76
N ASP A 264 -7.59 -2.57 -34.01
CA ASP A 264 -6.44 -1.77 -34.49
C ASP A 264 -5.24 -2.65 -34.82
#